data_3f2d6e1fa35bcea6c27292b8b813beff
#
_entry.id   3f2d6e1fa35bcea6c27292b8b813beff
#
_cell.length_a   1.000
_cell.length_b   1.000
_cell.length_c   1.000
_cell.angle_alpha   90.00
_cell.angle_beta   90.00
_cell.angle_gamma   90.00
#
_symmetry.space_group_name_H-M   'P 1'
#
loop_
_entity.id
_entity.type
_entity.pdbx_description
1 polymer ?
#
loop_
_entity_poly.entity_id
_entity_poly.type
_entity_poly.pdbx_seq_one_letter_code
_entity_poly.pdbx_strand_id
1 'polypeptide(L)'
;MRKSEFERIVEKTFWSLEAQHGFKKGEAIYHRGGVIVRFQNATTQVDINYEIGTYPWVTIADVKNPEVNKSSLDWLLVELGEKNSPTVDEAFLPAKMDEGQLENELKKKSEQLLKFGTDFMKGDFTMLPKLQKRAEDYLAECKKFAEQKKSKS
;
A
#
# COMPACT_ATOMS: atom_id res chain seq x y z
N MET A 1 -7.08 18.16 1.87
CA MET A 1 -5.72 18.00 2.39
C MET A 1 -4.69 18.21 1.30
N ARG A 2 -3.63 18.92 1.59
CA ARG A 2 -2.54 19.17 0.66
C ARG A 2 -1.60 17.97 0.57
N LYS A 3 -1.01 17.73 -0.59
CA LYS A 3 -0.04 16.63 -0.80
C LYS A 3 1.18 16.76 0.10
N SER A 4 1.65 18.00 0.37
CA SER A 4 2.77 18.26 1.29
C SER A 4 2.45 17.87 2.74
N GLU A 5 1.20 17.96 3.15
CA GLU A 5 0.77 17.51 4.47
C GLU A 5 0.80 15.99 4.58
N PHE A 6 0.43 15.30 3.51
CA PHE A 6 0.57 13.84 3.43
C PHE A 6 2.03 13.41 3.63
N GLU A 7 2.97 14.06 2.92
CA GLU A 7 4.39 13.78 3.07
C GLU A 7 4.87 13.95 4.50
N ARG A 8 4.43 15.04 5.16
CA ARG A 8 4.75 15.29 6.57
C ARG A 8 4.20 14.21 7.50
N ILE A 9 2.98 13.76 7.28
CA ILE A 9 2.35 12.70 8.08
C ILE A 9 3.11 11.38 7.88
N VAL A 10 3.52 11.07 6.65
CA VAL A 10 4.32 9.87 6.36
C VAL A 10 5.67 9.92 7.08
N GLU A 11 6.36 11.04 7.06
CA GLU A 11 7.63 11.20 7.78
C GLU A 11 7.46 10.94 9.28
N LYS A 12 6.37 11.42 9.85
CA LYS A 12 6.04 11.22 11.27
C LYS A 12 5.70 9.76 11.59
N THR A 13 4.94 9.08 10.73
CA THR A 13 4.41 7.73 11.01
C THR A 13 5.35 6.61 10.58
N PHE A 14 6.23 6.84 9.60
CA PHE A 14 7.14 5.83 9.06
C PHE A 14 8.61 6.11 9.37
N TRP A 15 8.92 6.97 10.35
CA TRP A 15 10.29 7.32 10.73
C TRP A 15 11.15 6.11 11.08
N SER A 16 10.55 5.04 11.61
CA SER A 16 11.26 3.83 12.02
C SER A 16 11.88 3.07 10.85
N LEU A 17 11.38 3.24 9.63
CA LEU A 17 12.00 2.65 8.44
C LEU A 17 13.42 3.14 8.26
N GLU A 18 13.65 4.45 8.42
CA GLU A 18 14.99 5.05 8.34
C GLU A 18 15.81 4.71 9.57
N ALA A 19 15.22 4.83 10.76
CA ALA A 19 15.94 4.70 12.03
C ALA A 19 16.34 3.26 12.37
N GLN A 20 15.53 2.27 11.96
CA GLN A 20 15.67 0.88 12.42
C GLN A 20 15.91 -0.13 11.31
N HIS A 21 15.57 0.19 10.05
CA HIS A 21 15.59 -0.76 8.95
C HIS A 21 16.44 -0.35 7.74
N GLY A 22 17.22 0.71 7.89
CA GLY A 22 18.19 1.12 6.87
C GLY A 22 17.59 1.70 5.59
N PHE A 23 16.32 2.09 5.61
CA PHE A 23 15.69 2.73 4.46
C PHE A 23 16.12 4.20 4.37
N LYS A 24 16.13 4.71 3.14
CA LYS A 24 16.28 6.14 2.86
C LYS A 24 15.03 6.63 2.16
N LYS A 25 14.48 7.74 2.65
CA LYS A 25 13.34 8.39 2.03
C LYS A 25 13.81 9.18 0.80
N GLY A 26 13.17 8.95 -0.34
CA GLY A 26 13.36 9.75 -1.55
C GLY A 26 12.46 10.98 -1.55
N GLU A 27 12.55 11.76 -2.62
CA GLU A 27 11.63 12.87 -2.85
C GLU A 27 10.23 12.33 -3.13
N ALA A 28 9.20 13.03 -2.63
CA ALA A 28 7.82 12.67 -2.90
C ALA A 28 7.53 12.78 -4.40
N ILE A 29 6.83 11.78 -4.93
CA ILE A 29 6.43 11.73 -6.34
C ILE A 29 4.98 12.20 -6.42
N TYR A 30 4.77 13.38 -7.01
CA TYR A 30 3.44 13.94 -7.19
C TYR A 30 2.90 13.57 -8.56
N HIS A 31 1.67 13.09 -8.60
CA HIS A 31 0.97 12.82 -9.85
C HIS A 31 -0.45 13.35 -9.77
N ARG A 32 -1.17 13.31 -10.88
CA ARG A 32 -2.53 13.85 -10.93
C ARG A 32 -3.42 13.07 -9.94
N GLY A 33 -3.92 13.80 -8.93
CA GLY A 33 -4.81 13.25 -7.91
C GLY A 33 -4.13 12.54 -6.76
N GLY A 34 -2.79 12.41 -6.76
CA GLY A 34 -2.14 11.64 -5.71
C GLY A 34 -0.68 11.97 -5.45
N VAL A 35 -0.10 11.22 -4.52
CA VAL A 35 1.29 11.36 -4.11
C VAL A 35 1.82 9.99 -3.66
N ILE A 36 3.10 9.74 -3.95
CA ILE A 36 3.82 8.56 -3.48
C ILE A 36 5.03 9.04 -2.69
N VAL A 37 5.18 8.55 -1.46
CA VAL A 37 6.39 8.74 -0.67
C VAL A 37 7.14 7.42 -0.65
N ARG A 38 8.36 7.41 -1.20
CA ARG A 38 9.14 6.20 -1.46
C ARG A 38 10.30 6.08 -0.50
N PHE A 39 10.45 4.88 0.07
CA PHE A 39 11.58 4.50 0.90
C PHE A 39 12.29 3.32 0.22
N GLN A 40 13.63 3.34 0.21
CA GLN A 40 14.42 2.26 -0.35
C GLN A 40 15.58 1.88 0.57
N ASN A 41 15.87 0.58 0.67
CA ASN A 41 17.13 0.07 1.20
C ASN A 41 17.82 -0.74 0.09
N ALA A 42 18.83 -1.56 0.44
CA ALA A 42 19.60 -2.32 -0.57
C ALA A 42 18.76 -3.35 -1.35
N THR A 43 17.66 -3.84 -0.78
CA THR A 43 16.87 -4.94 -1.35
C THR A 43 15.43 -4.56 -1.68
N THR A 44 14.85 -3.62 -0.96
CA THR A 44 13.40 -3.43 -0.89
C THR A 44 13.01 -1.98 -1.10
N GLN A 45 11.91 -1.78 -1.80
CA GLN A 45 11.25 -0.49 -1.95
C GLN A 45 9.89 -0.55 -1.26
N VAL A 46 9.60 0.46 -0.45
CA VAL A 46 8.31 0.64 0.21
C VAL A 46 7.72 1.95 -0.25
N ASP A 47 6.56 1.90 -0.89
CA ASP A 47 5.84 3.08 -1.35
C ASP A 47 4.61 3.29 -0.48
N ILE A 48 4.50 4.49 0.07
CA ILE A 48 3.31 4.95 0.78
C ILE A 48 2.51 5.78 -0.20
N ASN A 49 1.36 5.26 -0.60
CA ASN A 49 0.55 5.81 -1.69
C ASN A 49 -0.71 6.47 -1.14
N TYR A 50 -1.09 7.59 -1.74
CA TYR A 50 -2.34 8.25 -1.46
C TYR A 50 -2.92 8.87 -2.72
N GLU A 51 -4.21 8.61 -2.96
CA GLU A 51 -5.01 9.30 -3.98
C GLU A 51 -6.21 9.94 -3.30
N ILE A 52 -6.55 11.16 -3.70
CA ILE A 52 -7.70 11.89 -3.15
C ILE A 52 -8.98 11.07 -3.39
N GLY A 53 -9.73 10.81 -2.33
CA GLY A 53 -10.94 10.00 -2.39
C GLY A 53 -10.74 8.51 -2.16
N THR A 54 -9.52 8.08 -1.81
CA THR A 54 -9.21 6.69 -1.48
C THR A 54 -8.57 6.57 -0.10
N TYR A 55 -8.46 5.33 0.40
CA TYR A 55 -7.62 5.04 1.56
C TYR A 55 -6.16 4.97 1.11
N PRO A 56 -5.21 5.40 1.96
CA PRO A 56 -3.80 5.21 1.64
C PRO A 56 -3.45 3.72 1.64
N TRP A 57 -2.46 3.35 0.83
CA TRP A 57 -1.99 1.97 0.81
C TRP A 57 -0.47 1.91 0.72
N VAL A 58 0.08 0.80 1.19
CA VAL A 58 1.51 0.54 1.21
C VAL A 58 1.83 -0.54 0.18
N THR A 59 2.79 -0.26 -0.70
CA THR A 59 3.30 -1.22 -1.67
C THR A 59 4.72 -1.63 -1.28
N ILE A 60 4.98 -2.92 -1.29
CA ILE A 60 6.30 -3.48 -1.03
C ILE A 60 6.82 -4.10 -2.32
N ALA A 61 8.04 -3.78 -2.70
CA ALA A 61 8.61 -4.21 -3.98
C ALA A 61 10.07 -4.63 -3.85
N ASP A 62 10.51 -5.50 -4.76
CA ASP A 62 11.91 -5.79 -4.98
C ASP A 62 12.54 -4.60 -5.71
N VAL A 63 13.56 -3.99 -5.11
CA VAL A 63 14.20 -2.80 -5.65
C VAL A 63 14.82 -3.03 -7.04
N LYS A 64 15.13 -4.29 -7.39
CA LYS A 64 15.71 -4.64 -8.69
C LYS A 64 14.69 -4.54 -9.83
N ASN A 65 13.40 -4.78 -9.55
CA ASN A 65 12.34 -4.71 -10.55
C ASN A 65 11.00 -4.30 -9.88
N PRO A 66 10.92 -3.06 -9.38
CA PRO A 66 9.80 -2.64 -8.54
C PRO A 66 8.47 -2.49 -9.27
N GLU A 67 8.49 -2.37 -10.60
CA GLU A 67 7.27 -2.26 -11.40
C GLU A 67 6.54 -3.59 -11.56
N VAL A 68 7.27 -4.70 -11.49
CA VAL A 68 6.74 -6.05 -11.70
C VAL A 68 6.67 -6.83 -10.40
N ASN A 69 7.74 -6.81 -9.61
CA ASN A 69 7.86 -7.59 -8.38
C ASN A 69 7.42 -6.76 -7.18
N LYS A 70 6.12 -6.59 -7.05
CA LYS A 70 5.51 -5.79 -5.98
C LYS A 70 4.18 -6.37 -5.52
N SER A 71 3.79 -6.04 -4.30
CA SER A 71 2.46 -6.31 -3.77
C SER A 71 2.07 -5.27 -2.73
N SER A 72 0.78 -5.10 -2.53
CA SER A 72 0.25 -4.31 -1.42
C SER A 72 0.46 -5.04 -0.09
N LEU A 73 0.75 -4.29 0.96
CA LEU A 73 0.79 -4.79 2.34
C LEU A 73 -0.50 -5.49 2.72
N ASP A 74 -1.65 -5.00 2.25
CA ASP A 74 -2.94 -5.59 2.59
C ASP A 74 -3.04 -7.06 2.15
N TRP A 75 -2.49 -7.44 1.00
CA TRP A 75 -2.50 -8.83 0.55
C TRP A 75 -1.64 -9.74 1.45
N LEU A 76 -0.53 -9.21 1.97
CA LEU A 76 0.27 -9.93 2.98
C LEU A 76 -0.55 -10.18 4.24
N LEU A 77 -1.28 -9.17 4.71
CA LEU A 77 -2.13 -9.31 5.91
C LEU A 77 -3.26 -10.31 5.68
N VAL A 78 -3.85 -10.32 4.50
CA VAL A 78 -4.88 -11.31 4.12
C VAL A 78 -4.28 -12.73 4.16
N GLU A 79 -3.11 -12.92 3.57
CA GLU A 79 -2.43 -14.21 3.51
C GLU A 79 -2.08 -14.74 4.90
N LEU A 80 -1.70 -13.84 5.82
CA LEU A 80 -1.34 -14.20 7.19
C LEU A 80 -2.56 -14.35 8.12
N GLY A 81 -3.77 -14.12 7.62
CA GLY A 81 -4.99 -14.21 8.42
C GLY A 81 -5.24 -13.02 9.33
N GLU A 82 -4.49 -11.93 9.14
CA GLU A 82 -4.59 -10.70 9.96
C GLU A 82 -5.64 -9.72 9.44
N LYS A 83 -6.14 -9.96 8.26
CA LYS A 83 -7.15 -9.13 7.62
C LYS A 83 -8.04 -10.01 6.75
N ASN A 84 -9.34 -9.70 6.70
CA ASN A 84 -10.27 -10.36 5.79
C ASN A 84 -10.00 -9.93 4.36
N SER A 85 -10.19 -10.84 3.40
CA SER A 85 -10.14 -10.50 1.99
C SER A 85 -11.21 -9.43 1.71
N PRO A 86 -10.87 -8.35 0.98
CA PRO A 86 -11.85 -7.31 0.68
C PRO A 86 -12.97 -7.86 -0.20
N THR A 87 -14.19 -7.37 0.02
CA THR A 87 -15.31 -7.69 -0.86
C THR A 87 -15.22 -6.86 -2.13
N VAL A 88 -15.83 -7.34 -3.22
CA VAL A 88 -15.84 -6.61 -4.48
C VAL A 88 -16.52 -5.25 -4.34
N ASP A 89 -17.57 -5.15 -3.51
CA ASP A 89 -18.29 -3.91 -3.26
C ASP A 89 -17.39 -2.83 -2.64
N GLU A 90 -16.46 -3.20 -1.77
CA GLU A 90 -15.55 -2.26 -1.10
C GLU A 90 -14.66 -1.50 -2.09
N ALA A 91 -14.35 -2.09 -3.24
CA ALA A 91 -13.53 -1.45 -4.27
C ALA A 91 -14.19 -0.20 -4.87
N PHE A 92 -15.50 -0.08 -4.74
CA PHE A 92 -16.29 1.02 -5.33
C PHE A 92 -16.78 2.03 -4.30
N LEU A 93 -16.42 1.86 -3.02
CA LEU A 93 -16.81 2.78 -1.95
C LEU A 93 -15.86 3.99 -1.92
N PRO A 94 -16.40 5.21 -1.87
CA PRO A 94 -15.57 6.39 -1.68
C PRO A 94 -15.02 6.44 -0.26
N ALA A 95 -13.80 6.92 -0.12
CA ALA A 95 -13.19 7.17 1.18
C ALA A 95 -13.03 8.68 1.38
N LYS A 96 -13.52 9.18 2.52
CA LYS A 96 -13.32 10.56 2.95
C LYS A 96 -12.60 10.52 4.29
N MET A 97 -11.42 11.09 4.34
CA MET A 97 -10.60 11.09 5.54
C MET A 97 -10.12 12.52 5.83
N ASP A 98 -10.28 12.97 7.08
CA ASP A 98 -9.59 14.16 7.54
C ASP A 98 -8.13 13.81 7.89
N GLU A 99 -7.33 14.81 8.24
CA GLU A 99 -5.91 14.60 8.56
C GLU A 99 -5.69 13.66 9.74
N GLY A 100 -6.53 13.78 10.79
CA GLY A 100 -6.43 12.91 11.95
C GLY A 100 -6.72 11.45 11.63
N GLN A 101 -7.73 11.20 10.84
CA GLN A 101 -8.08 9.85 10.38
C GLN A 101 -6.98 9.27 9.48
N LEU A 102 -6.42 10.08 8.59
CA LEU A 102 -5.32 9.66 7.72
C LEU A 102 -4.07 9.33 8.53
N GLU A 103 -3.72 10.16 9.52
CA GLU A 103 -2.59 9.90 10.39
C GLU A 103 -2.76 8.58 11.16
N ASN A 104 -3.95 8.34 11.72
CA ASN A 104 -4.24 7.08 12.40
C ASN A 104 -4.15 5.87 11.47
N GLU A 105 -4.65 5.99 10.25
CA GLU A 105 -4.58 4.91 9.27
C GLU A 105 -3.14 4.62 8.85
N LEU A 106 -2.32 5.65 8.65
CA LEU A 106 -0.91 5.49 8.30
C LEU A 106 -0.10 4.92 9.46
N LYS A 107 -0.40 5.35 10.70
CA LYS A 107 0.23 4.78 11.89
C LYS A 107 -0.05 3.29 12.00
N LYS A 108 -1.29 2.89 11.79
CA LYS A 108 -1.70 1.48 11.79
C LYS A 108 -0.94 0.68 10.72
N LYS A 109 -0.83 1.21 9.51
CA LYS A 109 -0.09 0.56 8.42
C LYS A 109 1.40 0.45 8.70
N SER A 110 1.98 1.47 9.31
CA SER A 110 3.38 1.43 9.75
C SER A 110 3.61 0.31 10.77
N GLU A 111 2.76 0.21 11.77
CA GLU A 111 2.83 -0.84 12.77
C GLU A 111 2.68 -2.23 12.14
N GLN A 112 1.74 -2.40 11.22
CA GLN A 112 1.53 -3.66 10.50
C GLN A 112 2.74 -4.03 9.62
N LEU A 113 3.32 -3.07 8.93
CA LEU A 113 4.52 -3.29 8.11
C LEU A 113 5.69 -3.76 8.99
N LEU A 114 5.92 -3.10 10.11
CA LEU A 114 7.01 -3.45 11.04
C LEU A 114 6.81 -4.81 11.68
N LYS A 115 5.58 -5.20 11.93
CA LYS A 115 5.26 -6.48 12.56
C LYS A 115 5.29 -7.64 11.58
N PHE A 116 4.72 -7.48 10.39
CA PHE A 116 4.48 -8.57 9.45
C PHE A 116 5.36 -8.52 8.19
N GLY A 117 5.91 -7.36 7.84
CA GLY A 117 6.69 -7.16 6.62
C GLY A 117 8.19 -7.33 6.75
N THR A 118 8.68 -7.82 7.89
CA THR A 118 10.11 -7.89 8.19
C THR A 118 10.90 -8.69 7.17
N ASP A 119 10.38 -9.83 6.73
CA ASP A 119 11.05 -10.68 5.74
C ASP A 119 11.20 -9.94 4.40
N PHE A 120 10.14 -9.26 3.95
CA PHE A 120 10.20 -8.43 2.74
C PHE A 120 11.23 -7.31 2.87
N MET A 121 11.30 -6.66 4.01
CA MET A 121 12.24 -5.56 4.23
C MET A 121 13.70 -6.02 4.23
N LYS A 122 13.94 -7.32 4.46
CA LYS A 122 15.26 -7.95 4.38
C LYS A 122 15.56 -8.54 3.00
N GLY A 123 14.63 -8.47 2.07
CA GLY A 123 14.81 -8.98 0.71
C GLY A 123 14.33 -10.40 0.49
N ASP A 124 13.58 -10.98 1.42
CA ASP A 124 12.92 -12.26 1.22
C ASP A 124 11.56 -12.05 0.58
N PHE A 125 11.48 -12.31 -0.73
CA PHE A 125 10.27 -12.15 -1.55
C PHE A 125 9.60 -13.48 -1.90
N THR A 126 9.87 -14.53 -1.12
CA THR A 126 9.33 -15.88 -1.38
C THR A 126 7.80 -15.91 -1.47
N MET A 127 7.13 -15.10 -0.65
CA MET A 127 5.66 -15.01 -0.61
C MET A 127 5.05 -14.19 -1.74
N LEU A 128 5.85 -13.41 -2.44
CA LEU A 128 5.37 -12.42 -3.41
C LEU A 128 4.48 -13.01 -4.52
N PRO A 129 4.85 -14.13 -5.19
CA PRO A 129 4.00 -14.70 -6.24
C PRO A 129 2.59 -15.05 -5.75
N LYS A 130 2.48 -15.54 -4.52
CA LYS A 130 1.21 -15.89 -3.90
C LYS A 130 0.33 -14.66 -3.66
N LEU A 131 0.93 -13.57 -3.19
CA LEU A 131 0.24 -12.30 -2.99
C LEU A 131 -0.23 -11.70 -4.32
N GLN A 132 0.60 -11.78 -5.34
CA GLN A 132 0.27 -11.31 -6.68
C GLN A 132 -0.90 -12.08 -7.28
N LYS A 133 -0.95 -13.39 -7.05
CA LYS A 133 -2.07 -14.23 -7.50
C LYS A 133 -3.39 -13.82 -6.85
N ARG A 134 -3.38 -13.54 -5.56
CA ARG A 134 -4.57 -13.05 -4.84
C ARG A 134 -5.06 -11.72 -5.42
N ALA A 135 -4.13 -10.80 -5.67
CA ALA A 135 -4.47 -9.50 -6.25
C ALA A 135 -5.07 -9.64 -7.65
N GLU A 136 -4.50 -10.49 -8.49
CA GLU A 136 -5.02 -10.76 -9.84
C GLU A 136 -6.44 -11.34 -9.80
N ASP A 137 -6.68 -12.31 -8.92
CA ASP A 137 -8.00 -12.93 -8.77
C ASP A 137 -9.04 -11.92 -8.30
N TYR A 138 -8.68 -11.06 -7.35
CA TYR A 138 -9.55 -9.99 -6.86
C TYR A 138 -9.88 -8.97 -7.96
N LEU A 139 -8.88 -8.52 -8.72
CA LEU A 139 -9.09 -7.59 -9.82
C LEU A 139 -9.99 -8.17 -10.91
N ALA A 140 -9.86 -9.47 -11.19
CA ALA A 140 -10.73 -10.16 -12.14
C ALA A 140 -12.19 -10.18 -11.66
N GLU A 141 -12.42 -10.40 -10.36
CA GLU A 141 -13.76 -10.33 -9.77
C GLU A 141 -14.35 -8.91 -9.83
N CYS A 142 -13.54 -7.89 -9.52
CA CYS A 142 -13.95 -6.49 -9.61
C CYS A 142 -14.36 -6.13 -11.05
N LYS A 143 -13.61 -6.59 -12.04
CA LYS A 143 -13.92 -6.36 -13.44
C LYS A 143 -15.25 -6.99 -13.85
N LYS A 144 -15.50 -8.22 -13.45
CA LYS A 144 -16.78 -8.91 -13.69
C LYS A 144 -17.95 -8.15 -13.07
N PHE A 145 -17.78 -7.69 -11.83
CA PHE A 145 -18.79 -6.92 -11.12
C PHE A 145 -19.12 -5.61 -11.85
N ALA A 146 -18.11 -4.89 -12.32
CA ALA A 146 -18.30 -3.65 -13.07
C ALA A 146 -19.02 -3.88 -14.41
N GLU A 147 -18.68 -4.96 -15.11
CA GLU A 147 -19.37 -5.36 -16.35
C GLU A 147 -20.84 -5.72 -16.13
N GLN A 148 -21.15 -6.44 -15.06
CA GLN A 148 -22.53 -6.79 -14.68
C GLN A 148 -23.36 -5.53 -14.37
N LYS A 149 -22.78 -4.53 -13.68
CA LYS A 149 -23.47 -3.26 -13.42
C LYS A 149 -23.77 -2.50 -14.70
N LYS A 150 -22.87 -2.50 -15.66
CA LYS A 150 -23.07 -1.84 -16.96
C LYS A 150 -24.22 -2.50 -17.76
N SER A 151 -24.34 -3.82 -17.71
CA SER A 151 -25.39 -4.54 -18.45
C SER A 151 -26.78 -4.39 -17.85
N LYS A 152 -26.90 -3.93 -16.61
CA LYS A 152 -28.18 -3.72 -15.91
C LYS A 152 -28.68 -2.28 -15.94
N SER A 153 -27.92 -1.38 -16.50
CA SER A 153 -28.29 0.05 -16.58
C SER A 153 -28.96 0.43 -17.89
#